data_34d0bb841a0ad7f31301a901bdba3d04
#
_entry.id   34d0bb841a0ad7f31301a901bdba3d04
#
_cell.length_a   1.000
_cell.length_b   1.000
_cell.length_c   1.000
_cell.angle_alpha   90.00
_cell.angle_beta   90.00
_cell.angle_gamma   90.00
#
_symmetry.space_group_name_H-M   'P 1'
#
loop_
_entity.id
_entity.type
_entity.pdbx_description
1 polymer ?
#
loop_
_entity_poly.entity_id
_entity_poly.type
_entity_poly.pdbx_seq_one_letter_code
_entity_poly.pdbx_strand_id
1 'polypeptide(L)'
;MSIVRKAISTRTEQDVESVANNDEDSFYSIKEYLKKIKVAFHEDELRGMVKQAVPTIRHFKNKFNRKRPFEIDGNLDVLGSTTNKTRSYPSGHSTQSMIIGLYASEKFPEHRDGIMQAAKEVGMGRVKAGFHFLSDHLAGQMLGQKMFDMMNKEDYGKAMKEYYEIGTDNYVNYLKDITPGEEKKKDYKQEVSEEPLLNEWGEVDEEAEYQGRKVKLNNPTKGDIKKFKVYVRNDKGNVI
;
A
#
# COMPACT_ATOMS: atom_id res chain seq x y z
N MET A 1 15.18 6.15 -3.63
CA MET A 1 15.40 7.59 -3.28
C MET A 1 15.17 8.55 -4.44
N SER A 2 15.59 8.26 -5.68
CA SER A 2 15.40 9.17 -6.84
C SER A 2 13.92 9.58 -7.04
N ILE A 3 13.01 8.61 -7.03
CA ILE A 3 11.56 8.86 -7.18
C ILE A 3 11.01 9.79 -6.08
N VAL A 4 11.40 9.58 -4.82
CA VAL A 4 10.96 10.43 -3.70
C VAL A 4 11.45 11.87 -3.88
N ARG A 5 12.74 12.05 -4.23
CA ARG A 5 13.29 13.38 -4.48
C ARG A 5 12.59 14.09 -5.65
N LYS A 6 12.32 13.35 -6.74
CA LYS A 6 11.55 13.88 -7.87
C LYS A 6 10.13 14.28 -7.45
N ALA A 7 9.43 13.43 -6.68
CA ALA A 7 8.08 13.74 -6.20
C ALA A 7 8.07 14.98 -5.31
N ILE A 8 9.05 15.15 -4.43
CA ILE A 8 9.21 16.36 -3.60
C ILE A 8 9.48 17.59 -4.47
N SER A 9 10.39 17.51 -5.45
CA SER A 9 10.76 18.65 -6.30
C SER A 9 9.64 19.13 -7.24
N THR A 10 8.66 18.28 -7.52
CA THR A 10 7.49 18.59 -8.36
C THR A 10 6.23 18.91 -7.55
N ARG A 11 6.34 18.95 -6.23
CA ARG A 11 5.26 19.24 -5.29
C ARG A 11 4.76 20.68 -5.49
N THR A 12 3.45 20.85 -5.58
CA THR A 12 2.75 22.13 -5.71
C THR A 12 2.20 22.59 -4.34
N GLU A 13 1.77 23.85 -4.24
CA GLU A 13 1.05 24.35 -3.05
C GLU A 13 -0.24 23.56 -2.80
N GLN A 14 -0.95 23.18 -3.86
CA GLN A 14 -2.14 22.34 -3.75
C GLN A 14 -1.83 20.95 -3.20
N ASP A 15 -0.67 20.37 -3.54
CA ASP A 15 -0.20 19.11 -2.96
C ASP A 15 0.06 19.28 -1.45
N VAL A 16 0.65 20.40 -1.02
CA VAL A 16 0.90 20.69 0.40
C VAL A 16 -0.39 20.76 1.18
N GLU A 17 -1.37 21.51 0.67
CA GLU A 17 -2.71 21.62 1.28
C GLU A 17 -3.42 20.26 1.35
N SER A 18 -3.41 19.51 0.25
CA SER A 18 -3.99 18.15 0.20
C SER A 18 -3.35 17.22 1.20
N VAL A 19 -2.01 17.25 1.35
CA VAL A 19 -1.30 16.44 2.34
C VAL A 19 -1.70 16.81 3.76
N ALA A 20 -1.80 18.09 4.08
CA ALA A 20 -2.20 18.57 5.39
C ALA A 20 -3.62 18.10 5.75
N ASN A 21 -4.57 18.27 4.85
CA ASN A 21 -5.96 17.85 5.03
C ASN A 21 -6.11 16.33 5.19
N ASN A 22 -5.29 15.54 4.48
CA ASN A 22 -5.32 14.07 4.57
C ASN A 22 -4.43 13.51 5.68
N ASP A 23 -3.68 14.32 6.45
CA ASP A 23 -2.76 13.79 7.45
C ASP A 23 -3.49 13.09 8.61
N GLU A 24 -4.52 13.71 9.15
CA GLU A 24 -5.32 13.14 10.25
C GLU A 24 -6.55 12.37 9.74
N ASP A 25 -7.04 12.69 8.55
CA ASP A 25 -8.18 12.07 7.90
C ASP A 25 -7.78 11.42 6.58
N SER A 26 -7.38 10.15 6.62
CA SER A 26 -6.85 9.40 5.47
C SER A 26 -7.80 9.23 4.28
N PHE A 27 -9.00 9.80 4.34
CA PHE A 27 -9.98 9.80 3.26
C PHE A 27 -10.62 11.17 3.01
N TYR A 28 -10.01 12.25 3.51
CA TYR A 28 -10.51 13.62 3.32
C TYR A 28 -10.77 13.95 1.86
N SER A 29 -9.82 13.70 0.96
CA SER A 29 -10.00 13.98 -0.47
C SER A 29 -11.16 13.20 -1.09
N ILE A 30 -11.40 11.98 -0.63
CA ILE A 30 -12.54 11.18 -1.08
C ILE A 30 -13.85 11.81 -0.60
N LYS A 31 -13.93 12.26 0.66
CA LYS A 31 -15.10 12.95 1.19
C LYS A 31 -15.42 14.21 0.39
N GLU A 32 -14.41 15.02 0.10
CA GLU A 32 -14.61 16.25 -0.68
C GLU A 32 -15.09 15.94 -2.10
N TYR A 33 -14.58 14.87 -2.72
CA TYR A 33 -15.10 14.41 -3.99
C TYR A 33 -16.56 13.97 -3.91
N LEU A 34 -16.94 13.16 -2.91
CA LEU A 34 -18.32 12.72 -2.70
C LEU A 34 -19.28 13.89 -2.46
N LYS A 35 -18.86 14.89 -1.68
CA LYS A 35 -19.63 16.15 -1.49
C LYS A 35 -19.80 16.91 -2.82
N LYS A 36 -18.75 17.01 -3.62
CA LYS A 36 -18.77 17.68 -4.93
C LYS A 36 -19.77 17.06 -5.88
N ILE A 37 -19.88 15.74 -5.91
CA ILE A 37 -20.86 15.02 -6.73
C ILE A 37 -22.25 14.90 -6.05
N LYS A 38 -22.42 15.50 -4.86
CA LYS A 38 -23.68 15.60 -4.10
C LYS A 38 -24.33 14.25 -3.77
N VAL A 39 -23.54 13.22 -3.49
CA VAL A 39 -24.02 11.92 -3.02
C VAL A 39 -24.01 11.86 -1.49
N ALA A 40 -25.01 11.16 -0.91
CA ALA A 40 -25.06 10.94 0.51
C ALA A 40 -24.12 9.80 0.94
N PHE A 41 -23.37 10.02 2.01
CA PHE A 41 -22.51 9.02 2.63
C PHE A 41 -22.49 9.17 4.16
N HIS A 42 -22.21 8.08 4.86
CA HIS A 42 -22.11 8.06 6.32
C HIS A 42 -20.65 8.06 6.77
N GLU A 43 -20.19 9.16 7.31
CA GLU A 43 -18.79 9.33 7.71
C GLU A 43 -18.36 8.33 8.79
N ASP A 44 -19.24 8.01 9.74
CA ASP A 44 -18.95 7.04 10.82
C ASP A 44 -18.71 5.63 10.27
N GLU A 45 -19.43 5.23 9.22
CA GLU A 45 -19.21 3.95 8.52
C GLU A 45 -17.81 3.91 7.92
N LEU A 46 -17.42 4.97 7.20
CA LEU A 46 -16.09 5.08 6.60
C LEU A 46 -14.99 5.06 7.68
N ARG A 47 -15.18 5.77 8.79
CA ARG A 47 -14.25 5.75 9.93
C ARG A 47 -14.16 4.37 10.58
N GLY A 48 -15.24 3.63 10.63
CA GLY A 48 -15.28 2.24 11.10
C GLY A 48 -14.37 1.35 10.28
N MET A 49 -14.46 1.42 8.94
CA MET A 49 -13.62 0.65 8.02
C MET A 49 -12.13 1.00 8.16
N VAL A 50 -11.81 2.30 8.27
CA VAL A 50 -10.44 2.77 8.52
C VAL A 50 -9.88 2.18 9.82
N LYS A 51 -10.67 2.18 10.90
CA LYS A 51 -10.25 1.61 12.20
C LYS A 51 -9.97 0.11 12.10
N GLN A 52 -10.80 -0.64 11.38
CA GLN A 52 -10.60 -2.09 11.18
C GLN A 52 -9.30 -2.43 10.45
N ALA A 53 -8.82 -1.54 9.57
CA ALA A 53 -7.57 -1.74 8.86
C ALA A 53 -6.31 -1.55 9.73
N VAL A 54 -6.40 -0.80 10.82
CA VAL A 54 -5.24 -0.39 11.64
C VAL A 54 -4.43 -1.56 12.19
N PRO A 55 -5.01 -2.62 12.78
CA PRO A 55 -4.23 -3.74 13.32
C PRO A 55 -3.37 -4.43 12.25
N THR A 56 -3.96 -4.73 11.10
CA THR A 56 -3.27 -5.37 9.96
C THR A 56 -2.14 -4.49 9.42
N ILE A 57 -2.38 -3.19 9.25
CA ILE A 57 -1.35 -2.23 8.81
C ILE A 57 -0.19 -2.22 9.81
N ARG A 58 -0.47 -2.16 11.11
CA ARG A 58 0.55 -2.16 12.18
C ARG A 58 1.36 -3.45 12.20
N HIS A 59 0.70 -4.59 12.03
CA HIS A 59 1.38 -5.90 11.93
C HIS A 59 2.45 -5.88 10.84
N PHE A 60 2.09 -5.46 9.62
CA PHE A 60 3.04 -5.41 8.51
C PHE A 60 4.12 -4.34 8.73
N LYS A 61 3.80 -3.18 9.29
CA LYS A 61 4.79 -2.16 9.64
C LYS A 61 5.86 -2.69 10.61
N ASN A 62 5.44 -3.43 11.61
CA ASN A 62 6.35 -4.03 12.59
C ASN A 62 7.18 -5.16 11.96
N LYS A 63 6.53 -6.02 11.16
CA LYS A 63 7.19 -7.16 10.47
C LYS A 63 8.31 -6.70 9.53
N PHE A 64 8.05 -5.70 8.69
CA PHE A 64 9.03 -5.21 7.71
C PHE A 64 10.01 -4.20 8.30
N ASN A 65 9.65 -3.51 9.37
CA ASN A 65 10.47 -2.56 10.10
C ASN A 65 11.23 -1.56 9.22
N ARG A 66 10.65 -1.16 8.07
CA ARG A 66 11.29 -0.31 7.08
C ARG A 66 11.43 1.12 7.57
N LYS A 67 12.63 1.69 7.47
CA LYS A 67 12.87 3.12 7.72
C LYS A 67 12.15 3.98 6.68
N ARG A 68 11.75 5.19 7.09
CA ARG A 68 11.16 6.18 6.19
C ARG A 68 12.22 6.86 5.33
N PRO A 69 11.83 7.48 4.19
CA PRO A 69 12.76 8.22 3.35
C PRO A 69 13.61 9.23 4.12
N PHE A 70 13.01 10.02 5.00
CA PHE A 70 13.69 11.04 5.79
C PHE A 70 14.58 10.49 6.91
N GLU A 71 14.37 9.25 7.35
CA GLU A 71 15.27 8.55 8.28
C GLU A 71 16.54 8.04 7.56
N ILE A 72 16.52 7.97 6.23
CA ILE A 72 17.64 7.52 5.38
C ILE A 72 18.40 8.71 4.80
N ASP A 73 17.67 9.76 4.43
CA ASP A 73 18.19 10.98 3.86
C ASP A 73 17.61 12.20 4.60
N GLY A 74 18.39 12.71 5.56
CA GLY A 74 17.99 13.84 6.38
C GLY A 74 17.93 15.19 5.64
N ASN A 75 18.35 15.23 4.35
CA ASN A 75 18.32 16.45 3.53
C ASN A 75 17.03 16.56 2.68
N LEU A 76 16.07 15.64 2.85
CA LEU A 76 14.78 15.74 2.15
C LEU A 76 13.95 16.89 2.73
N ASP A 77 13.34 17.67 1.83
CA ASP A 77 12.33 18.68 2.19
C ASP A 77 10.99 18.00 2.54
N VAL A 78 10.87 17.57 3.80
CA VAL A 78 9.74 16.77 4.31
C VAL A 78 8.69 17.69 4.92
N LEU A 79 7.43 17.47 4.61
CA LEU A 79 6.32 18.22 5.21
C LEU A 79 6.09 17.84 6.69
N GLY A 80 5.41 18.70 7.44
CA GLY A 80 4.95 18.38 8.78
C GLY A 80 3.88 17.28 8.79
N SER A 81 3.86 16.43 9.83
CA SER A 81 2.85 15.39 10.01
C SER A 81 2.73 14.96 11.46
N THR A 82 1.50 14.70 11.90
CA THR A 82 1.19 14.12 13.21
C THR A 82 1.16 12.60 13.18
N THR A 83 1.03 12.00 12.00
CA THR A 83 0.77 10.56 11.80
C THR A 83 1.96 9.73 11.33
N ASN A 84 3.10 10.35 10.99
CA ASN A 84 4.28 9.67 10.44
C ASN A 84 5.21 9.02 11.48
N LYS A 85 4.69 8.68 12.68
CA LYS A 85 5.46 8.15 13.83
C LYS A 85 5.74 6.64 13.75
N THR A 86 5.12 5.93 12.83
CA THR A 86 5.29 4.47 12.65
C THR A 86 6.22 4.16 11.48
N ARG A 87 6.63 2.89 11.33
CA ARG A 87 7.45 2.42 10.21
C ARG A 87 6.82 2.69 8.84
N SER A 88 7.67 2.70 7.79
CA SER A 88 7.27 3.17 6.47
C SER A 88 6.32 2.20 5.76
N TYR A 89 6.65 0.92 5.69
CA TYR A 89 6.00 -0.06 4.81
C TYR A 89 5.01 -0.96 5.54
N PRO A 90 3.80 -1.18 4.99
CA PRO A 90 3.16 -0.44 3.89
C PRO A 90 2.64 0.93 4.32
N SER A 91 2.24 1.78 3.36
CA SER A 91 1.61 3.07 3.66
C SER A 91 0.20 2.87 4.21
N GLY A 92 -0.03 3.34 5.45
CA GLY A 92 -1.34 3.26 6.09
C GLY A 92 -2.41 4.10 5.39
N HIS A 93 -2.09 5.34 5.00
CA HIS A 93 -3.00 6.21 4.25
C HIS A 93 -3.40 5.60 2.90
N SER A 94 -2.44 5.00 2.18
CA SER A 94 -2.74 4.34 0.92
C SER A 94 -3.62 3.10 1.09
N THR A 95 -3.45 2.34 2.18
CA THR A 95 -4.32 1.20 2.50
C THR A 95 -5.73 1.66 2.83
N GLN A 96 -5.85 2.64 3.71
CA GLN A 96 -7.14 3.14 4.18
C GLN A 96 -7.91 3.86 3.07
N SER A 97 -7.27 4.75 2.32
CA SER A 97 -7.92 5.44 1.19
C SER A 97 -8.36 4.47 0.09
N MET A 98 -7.59 3.39 -0.15
CA MET A 98 -7.97 2.36 -1.12
C MET A 98 -9.23 1.61 -0.68
N ILE A 99 -9.34 1.20 0.58
CA ILE A 99 -10.53 0.55 1.13
C ILE A 99 -11.75 1.46 0.95
N ILE A 100 -11.64 2.72 1.34
CA ILE A 100 -12.75 3.69 1.24
C ILE A 100 -13.09 3.99 -0.23
N GLY A 101 -12.08 4.13 -1.09
CA GLY A 101 -12.28 4.34 -2.52
C GLY A 101 -13.04 3.20 -3.19
N LEU A 102 -12.70 1.95 -2.88
CA LEU A 102 -13.40 0.77 -3.39
C LEU A 102 -14.83 0.70 -2.88
N TYR A 103 -15.03 0.87 -1.56
CA TYR A 103 -16.35 0.90 -0.96
C TYR A 103 -17.26 1.96 -1.59
N ALA A 104 -16.77 3.20 -1.70
CA ALA A 104 -17.53 4.27 -2.34
C ALA A 104 -17.80 4.00 -3.82
N SER A 105 -16.84 3.37 -4.52
CA SER A 105 -17.00 3.00 -5.94
C SER A 105 -18.03 1.90 -6.17
N GLU A 106 -18.25 1.01 -5.21
CA GLU A 106 -19.36 0.03 -5.29
C GLU A 106 -20.71 0.69 -5.07
N LYS A 107 -20.77 1.68 -4.18
CA LYS A 107 -22.02 2.43 -3.93
C LYS A 107 -22.37 3.42 -5.04
N PHE A 108 -21.36 3.98 -5.71
CA PHE A 108 -21.50 5.01 -6.74
C PHE A 108 -20.68 4.64 -7.99
N PRO A 109 -21.05 3.55 -8.70
CA PRO A 109 -20.25 3.01 -9.79
C PRO A 109 -20.04 3.98 -10.96
N GLU A 110 -20.99 4.88 -11.19
CA GLU A 110 -20.90 5.93 -12.22
C GLU A 110 -19.82 6.99 -11.93
N HIS A 111 -19.36 7.07 -10.67
CA HIS A 111 -18.32 8.00 -10.22
C HIS A 111 -17.00 7.30 -9.86
N ARG A 112 -16.88 6.00 -10.18
CA ARG A 112 -15.74 5.16 -9.79
C ARG A 112 -14.39 5.78 -10.10
N ASP A 113 -14.20 6.28 -11.31
CA ASP A 113 -12.90 6.81 -11.74
C ASP A 113 -12.46 8.01 -10.90
N GLY A 114 -13.36 8.95 -10.65
CA GLY A 114 -13.07 10.11 -9.81
C GLY A 114 -12.83 9.75 -8.34
N ILE A 115 -13.59 8.81 -7.80
CA ILE A 115 -13.42 8.30 -6.44
C ILE A 115 -12.05 7.62 -6.29
N MET A 116 -11.70 6.74 -7.22
CA MET A 116 -10.43 6.01 -7.19
C MET A 116 -9.24 6.93 -7.45
N GLN A 117 -9.41 7.97 -8.27
CA GLN A 117 -8.39 9.00 -8.44
C GLN A 117 -8.13 9.73 -7.12
N ALA A 118 -9.18 10.19 -6.42
CA ALA A 118 -9.05 10.82 -5.11
C ALA A 118 -8.35 9.90 -4.09
N ALA A 119 -8.67 8.60 -4.08
CA ALA A 119 -8.03 7.61 -3.22
C ALA A 119 -6.52 7.45 -3.51
N LYS A 120 -6.14 7.43 -4.79
CA LYS A 120 -4.73 7.35 -5.21
C LYS A 120 -3.96 8.63 -4.82
N GLU A 121 -4.58 9.79 -4.97
CA GLU A 121 -3.96 11.08 -4.62
C GLU A 121 -3.62 11.20 -3.15
N VAL A 122 -4.46 10.66 -2.24
CA VAL A 122 -4.14 10.57 -0.81
C VAL A 122 -2.80 9.86 -0.59
N GLY A 123 -2.63 8.69 -1.20
CA GLY A 123 -1.41 7.91 -1.05
C GLY A 123 -0.18 8.54 -1.73
N MET A 124 -0.35 9.08 -2.94
CA MET A 124 0.73 9.80 -3.64
C MET A 124 1.14 11.08 -2.93
N GLY A 125 0.21 11.77 -2.28
CA GLY A 125 0.51 12.90 -1.42
C GLY A 125 1.53 12.53 -0.33
N ARG A 126 1.45 11.33 0.24
CA ARG A 126 2.43 10.86 1.25
C ARG A 126 3.83 10.65 0.66
N VAL A 127 3.94 10.30 -0.63
CA VAL A 127 5.23 10.21 -1.34
C VAL A 127 5.78 11.60 -1.61
N LYS A 128 4.94 12.52 -2.12
CA LYS A 128 5.28 13.92 -2.35
C LYS A 128 5.67 14.66 -1.05
N ALA A 129 5.10 14.27 0.07
CA ALA A 129 5.45 14.78 1.39
C ALA A 129 6.79 14.28 1.94
N GLY A 130 7.42 13.27 1.32
CA GLY A 130 8.65 12.64 1.80
C GLY A 130 8.46 11.61 2.92
N PHE A 131 7.22 11.20 3.21
CA PHE A 131 6.91 10.26 4.29
C PHE A 131 7.04 8.80 3.90
N HIS A 132 6.85 8.48 2.61
CA HIS A 132 6.81 7.13 2.07
C HIS A 132 7.59 7.02 0.77
N PHE A 133 8.09 5.81 0.49
CA PHE A 133 8.53 5.45 -0.85
C PHE A 133 7.31 5.13 -1.74
N LEU A 134 7.49 5.21 -3.07
CA LEU A 134 6.45 4.78 -4.00
C LEU A 134 6.04 3.31 -3.74
N SER A 135 7.00 2.43 -3.46
CA SER A 135 6.72 1.03 -3.11
C SER A 135 5.88 0.84 -1.85
N ASP A 136 5.97 1.77 -0.86
CA ASP A 136 5.09 1.73 0.31
C ASP A 136 3.66 2.10 -0.05
N HIS A 137 3.50 3.06 -0.97
CA HIS A 137 2.20 3.47 -1.51
C HIS A 137 1.54 2.33 -2.28
N LEU A 138 2.24 1.74 -3.25
CA LEU A 138 1.73 0.63 -4.06
C LEU A 138 1.36 -0.58 -3.19
N ALA A 139 2.23 -0.97 -2.26
CA ALA A 139 1.94 -2.04 -1.31
C ALA A 139 0.73 -1.72 -0.41
N GLY A 140 0.57 -0.45 -0.03
CA GLY A 140 -0.61 0.00 0.71
C GLY A 140 -1.89 -0.16 -0.10
N GLN A 141 -1.87 0.19 -1.40
CA GLN A 141 -3.02 -0.01 -2.29
C GLN A 141 -3.37 -1.49 -2.44
N MET A 142 -2.37 -2.35 -2.69
CA MET A 142 -2.58 -3.81 -2.78
C MET A 142 -3.16 -4.40 -1.49
N LEU A 143 -2.64 -3.97 -0.33
CA LEU A 143 -3.17 -4.38 0.96
C LEU A 143 -4.61 -3.91 1.15
N GLY A 144 -4.92 -2.66 0.78
CA GLY A 144 -6.27 -2.11 0.86
C GLY A 144 -7.27 -2.86 -0.02
N GLN A 145 -6.89 -3.19 -1.26
CA GLN A 145 -7.70 -4.02 -2.16
C GLN A 145 -7.97 -5.39 -1.52
N LYS A 146 -6.93 -6.07 -1.05
CA LYS A 146 -7.05 -7.40 -0.45
C LYS A 146 -7.95 -7.40 0.79
N MET A 147 -7.80 -6.39 1.64
CA MET A 147 -8.64 -6.23 2.82
C MET A 147 -10.10 -5.96 2.45
N PHE A 148 -10.34 -5.13 1.44
CA PHE A 148 -11.68 -4.83 0.95
C PHE A 148 -12.35 -6.09 0.38
N ASP A 149 -11.64 -6.88 -0.45
CA ASP A 149 -12.13 -8.15 -0.97
C ASP A 149 -12.52 -9.14 0.14
N MET A 150 -11.78 -9.09 1.25
CA MET A 150 -12.08 -9.92 2.42
C MET A 150 -13.29 -9.38 3.21
N MET A 151 -13.45 -8.07 3.34
CA MET A 151 -14.58 -7.44 4.02
C MET A 151 -15.91 -7.72 3.32
N ASN A 152 -15.91 -7.84 2.01
CA ASN A 152 -17.10 -8.12 1.19
C ASN A 152 -17.53 -9.61 1.21
N LYS A 153 -16.72 -10.51 1.76
CA LYS A 153 -17.15 -11.89 1.98
C LYS A 153 -17.93 -11.95 3.29
N GLU A 154 -19.18 -12.42 3.25
CA GLU A 154 -20.08 -12.51 4.43
C GLU A 154 -19.44 -13.19 5.66
N ASP A 155 -18.46 -14.06 5.43
CA ASP A 155 -17.70 -14.75 6.47
C ASP A 155 -16.63 -13.88 7.18
N TYR A 156 -16.26 -12.70 6.64
CA TYR A 156 -15.13 -11.95 7.19
C TYR A 156 -15.43 -11.35 8.58
N GLY A 157 -16.62 -10.81 8.77
CA GLY A 157 -17.02 -10.27 10.08
C GLY A 157 -17.08 -11.34 11.17
N LYS A 158 -17.43 -12.58 10.79
CA LYS A 158 -17.44 -13.76 11.66
C LYS A 158 -16.03 -14.31 11.89
N ALA A 159 -15.26 -14.46 10.84
CA ALA A 159 -13.87 -14.93 10.89
C ALA A 159 -12.96 -13.99 11.69
N MET A 160 -13.14 -12.66 11.60
CA MET A 160 -12.35 -11.71 12.39
C MET A 160 -12.74 -11.70 13.86
N LYS A 161 -14.01 -11.88 14.22
CA LYS A 161 -14.40 -12.07 15.62
C LYS A 161 -13.81 -13.37 16.18
N GLU A 162 -13.91 -14.47 15.46
CA GLU A 162 -13.33 -15.76 15.85
C GLU A 162 -11.80 -15.75 15.85
N TYR A 163 -11.17 -15.01 14.92
CA TYR A 163 -9.70 -14.99 14.76
C TYR A 163 -8.97 -14.19 15.84
N TYR A 164 -9.63 -13.19 16.44
CA TYR A 164 -9.02 -12.30 17.44
C TYR A 164 -9.70 -12.33 18.80
N GLU A 165 -10.60 -13.28 19.02
CA GLU A 165 -11.14 -13.49 20.37
C GLU A 165 -10.06 -14.02 21.29
N ILE A 166 -9.76 -13.26 22.36
CA ILE A 166 -8.72 -13.60 23.34
C ILE A 166 -9.01 -14.99 23.92
N GLY A 167 -8.05 -15.91 23.77
CA GLY A 167 -8.15 -17.30 24.26
C GLY A 167 -8.52 -18.32 23.21
N THR A 168 -8.79 -17.94 21.96
CA THR A 168 -8.98 -18.91 20.86
C THR A 168 -7.62 -19.43 20.36
N ASP A 169 -7.60 -20.65 19.79
CA ASP A 169 -6.38 -21.23 19.20
C ASP A 169 -5.80 -20.35 18.10
N ASN A 170 -6.63 -19.64 17.36
CA ASN A 170 -6.23 -18.69 16.34
C ASN A 170 -5.53 -17.46 16.94
N TYR A 171 -6.03 -16.91 18.05
CA TYR A 171 -5.38 -15.83 18.79
C TYR A 171 -4.03 -16.29 19.38
N VAL A 172 -3.99 -17.48 19.97
CA VAL A 172 -2.76 -18.09 20.51
C VAL A 172 -1.73 -18.36 19.40
N ASN A 173 -2.16 -18.86 18.24
CA ASN A 173 -1.29 -19.06 17.08
C ASN A 173 -0.81 -17.72 16.48
N TYR A 174 -1.66 -16.70 16.42
CA TYR A 174 -1.26 -15.36 16.04
C TYR A 174 -0.19 -14.79 16.97
N LEU A 175 -0.37 -14.91 18.28
CA LEU A 175 0.64 -14.47 19.26
C LEU A 175 1.96 -15.22 19.09
N LYS A 176 1.95 -16.53 18.83
CA LYS A 176 3.15 -17.33 18.55
C LYS A 176 3.86 -16.89 17.27
N ASP A 177 3.10 -16.56 16.21
CA ASP A 177 3.65 -16.11 14.94
C ASP A 177 4.31 -14.71 15.03
N ILE A 178 3.92 -13.88 16.01
CA ILE A 178 4.48 -12.53 16.22
C ILE A 178 5.51 -12.46 17.37
N THR A 179 5.68 -13.53 18.15
CA THR A 179 6.64 -13.60 19.25
C THR A 179 8.00 -14.03 18.70
N PRO A 180 9.06 -13.20 18.78
CA PRO A 180 10.37 -13.57 18.29
C PRO A 180 10.88 -14.86 18.95
N GLY A 181 11.28 -15.84 18.15
CA GLY A 181 11.80 -17.13 18.61
C GLY A 181 10.79 -18.29 18.65
N GLU A 182 9.50 -18.04 18.47
CA GLU A 182 8.45 -19.07 18.35
C GLU A 182 7.93 -19.26 16.91
N GLU A 183 8.61 -18.70 15.93
CA GLU A 183 8.26 -18.81 14.52
C GLU A 183 8.26 -20.28 14.07
N LYS A 184 7.08 -20.83 13.79
CA LYS A 184 7.00 -22.10 13.07
C LYS A 184 7.72 -21.92 11.74
N LYS A 185 8.71 -22.76 11.43
CA LYS A 185 9.27 -22.90 10.08
C LYS A 185 8.13 -23.29 9.14
N LYS A 186 7.43 -22.32 8.58
CA LYS A 186 6.47 -22.56 7.52
C LYS A 186 7.26 -22.78 6.24
N ASP A 187 7.17 -24.00 5.71
CA ASP A 187 7.51 -24.26 4.30
C ASP A 187 6.53 -23.45 3.45
N TYR A 188 6.97 -22.28 3.02
CA TYR A 188 6.24 -21.50 2.04
C TYR A 188 6.39 -22.16 0.66
N LYS A 189 5.53 -23.15 0.39
CA LYS A 189 5.13 -23.41 -0.99
C LYS A 189 4.10 -22.35 -1.37
N GLN A 190 4.59 -21.19 -1.78
CA GLN A 190 3.77 -20.17 -2.39
C GLN A 190 3.57 -20.60 -3.85
N GLU A 191 2.37 -21.06 -4.19
CA GLU A 191 1.91 -21.04 -5.57
C GLU A 191 1.78 -19.55 -5.95
N VAL A 192 2.80 -19.05 -6.63
CA VAL A 192 2.79 -17.73 -7.25
C VAL A 192 1.82 -17.86 -8.42
N SER A 193 0.65 -17.25 -8.34
CA SER A 193 -0.21 -17.04 -9.49
C SER A 193 0.60 -16.25 -10.53
N GLU A 194 0.67 -16.75 -11.76
CA GLU A 194 1.37 -16.14 -12.89
C GLU A 194 0.59 -14.94 -13.47
N GLU A 195 0.11 -14.03 -12.64
CA GLU A 195 -0.42 -12.76 -13.14
C GLU A 195 0.75 -11.79 -13.35
N PRO A 196 0.88 -11.19 -14.55
CA PRO A 196 1.97 -10.27 -14.85
C PRO A 196 1.87 -9.04 -13.93
N LEU A 197 2.98 -8.70 -13.27
CA LEU A 197 3.13 -7.45 -12.55
C LEU A 197 3.10 -6.32 -13.58
N LEU A 198 2.02 -5.55 -13.58
CA LEU A 198 1.91 -4.34 -14.40
C LEU A 198 2.95 -3.31 -13.91
N ASN A 199 3.59 -2.61 -14.86
CA ASN A 199 4.47 -1.50 -14.53
C ASN A 199 3.68 -0.33 -13.89
N GLU A 200 4.38 0.76 -13.50
CA GLU A 200 3.79 1.94 -12.83
C GLU A 200 2.62 2.59 -13.61
N TRP A 201 2.43 2.21 -14.88
CA TRP A 201 1.45 2.78 -15.81
C TRP A 201 0.40 1.77 -16.27
N GLY A 202 0.42 0.54 -15.78
CA GLY A 202 -0.53 -0.50 -16.16
C GLY A 202 -0.20 -1.19 -17.49
N GLU A 203 1.02 -1.06 -17.99
CA GLU A 203 1.48 -1.70 -19.22
C GLU A 203 2.18 -3.02 -18.92
N VAL A 204 2.05 -3.97 -19.85
CA VAL A 204 2.61 -5.32 -19.74
C VAL A 204 4.14 -5.28 -19.87
N ASP A 205 4.82 -6.15 -19.11
CA ASP A 205 6.27 -6.33 -19.07
C ASP A 205 6.97 -6.20 -20.43
N GLU A 206 7.94 -5.28 -20.52
CA GLU A 206 8.85 -5.24 -21.67
C GLU A 206 9.73 -6.49 -21.68
N GLU A 207 9.72 -7.22 -22.79
CA GLU A 207 10.73 -8.24 -23.07
C GLU A 207 12.06 -7.56 -23.43
N ALA A 208 13.14 -8.08 -22.89
CA ALA A 208 14.49 -7.61 -23.18
C ALA A 208 15.42 -8.81 -23.43
N GLU A 209 16.61 -8.56 -23.98
CA GLU A 209 17.62 -9.59 -24.17
C GLU A 209 18.77 -9.39 -23.18
N TYR A 210 19.12 -10.45 -22.46
CA TYR A 210 20.27 -10.49 -21.56
C TYR A 210 21.12 -11.74 -21.84
N GLN A 211 22.37 -11.54 -22.24
CA GLN A 211 23.32 -12.61 -22.59
C GLN A 211 22.75 -13.62 -23.61
N GLY A 212 22.07 -13.12 -24.66
CA GLY A 212 21.47 -13.94 -25.71
C GLY A 212 20.18 -14.68 -25.34
N ARG A 213 19.56 -14.34 -24.21
CA ARG A 213 18.29 -14.93 -23.76
C ARG A 213 17.22 -13.84 -23.61
N LYS A 214 16.00 -14.14 -24.06
CA LYS A 214 14.84 -13.29 -23.77
C LYS A 214 14.55 -13.35 -22.28
N VAL A 215 14.43 -12.19 -21.64
CA VAL A 215 14.14 -12.02 -20.21
C VAL A 215 13.01 -11.01 -20.06
N LYS A 216 12.18 -11.21 -19.03
CA LYS A 216 11.17 -10.22 -18.63
C LYS A 216 11.79 -9.25 -17.64
N LEU A 217 11.66 -7.95 -17.91
CA LEU A 217 12.14 -6.90 -17.01
C LEU A 217 11.22 -6.78 -15.79
N ASN A 218 11.80 -6.39 -14.67
CA ASN A 218 11.09 -6.15 -13.41
C ASN A 218 10.31 -7.36 -12.84
N ASN A 219 10.48 -8.56 -13.43
CA ASN A 219 9.83 -9.79 -12.99
C ASN A 219 10.79 -10.67 -12.16
N PRO A 220 10.55 -10.89 -10.85
CA PRO A 220 11.36 -11.75 -10.02
C PRO A 220 11.23 -13.21 -10.45
N THR A 221 12.36 -13.83 -10.82
CA THR A 221 12.44 -15.26 -11.16
C THR A 221 13.32 -16.01 -10.16
N LYS A 222 13.24 -17.34 -10.14
CA LYS A 222 14.09 -18.17 -9.26
C LYS A 222 15.55 -17.97 -9.67
N GLY A 223 16.38 -17.55 -8.70
CA GLY A 223 17.81 -17.34 -8.92
C GLY A 223 18.61 -18.64 -8.88
N ASP A 224 19.77 -18.64 -9.55
CA ASP A 224 20.66 -19.82 -9.61
C ASP A 224 21.46 -19.99 -8.29
N ILE A 225 21.84 -18.88 -7.66
CA ILE A 225 22.62 -18.86 -6.42
C ILE A 225 21.83 -18.20 -5.27
N LYS A 226 21.03 -17.17 -5.58
CA LYS A 226 20.17 -16.46 -4.64
C LYS A 226 18.72 -16.90 -4.82
N LYS A 227 17.89 -16.66 -3.80
CA LYS A 227 16.49 -17.08 -3.78
C LYS A 227 15.68 -16.55 -4.97
N PHE A 228 15.99 -15.31 -5.42
CA PHE A 228 15.36 -14.67 -6.59
C PHE A 228 16.36 -13.84 -7.36
N LYS A 229 16.13 -13.68 -8.67
CA LYS A 229 16.82 -12.75 -9.57
C LYS A 229 15.79 -11.91 -10.32
N VAL A 230 16.14 -10.65 -10.59
CA VAL A 230 15.32 -9.68 -11.34
C VAL A 230 16.22 -9.03 -12.38
N TYR A 231 15.72 -8.93 -13.60
CA TYR A 231 16.38 -8.17 -14.66
C TYR A 231 15.79 -6.77 -14.71
N VAL A 232 16.63 -5.76 -14.69
CA VAL A 232 16.24 -4.33 -14.76
C VAL A 232 17.09 -3.60 -15.76
N ARG A 233 16.59 -2.46 -16.31
CA ARG A 233 17.45 -1.56 -17.10
C ARG A 233 18.17 -0.60 -16.18
N ASN A 234 19.46 -0.39 -16.40
CA ASN A 234 20.22 0.67 -15.75
C ASN A 234 19.96 2.03 -16.43
N ASP A 235 20.55 3.10 -15.87
CA ASP A 235 20.40 4.47 -16.40
C ASP A 235 20.94 4.65 -17.84
N LYS A 236 21.73 3.70 -18.34
CA LYS A 236 22.26 3.65 -19.71
C LYS A 236 21.40 2.78 -20.65
N GLY A 237 20.27 2.25 -20.16
CA GLY A 237 19.37 1.39 -20.92
C GLY A 237 19.82 -0.07 -21.05
N ASN A 238 20.94 -0.46 -20.45
CA ASN A 238 21.41 -1.85 -20.47
C ASN A 238 20.67 -2.71 -19.44
N VAL A 239 20.32 -3.93 -19.82
CA VAL A 239 19.74 -4.94 -18.91
C VAL A 239 20.82 -5.50 -17.99
N ILE A 240 20.54 -5.50 -16.70
CA ILE A 240 21.43 -5.99 -15.64
C ILE A 240 20.70 -6.93 -14.69
#